data_a52bd824754d2ea722aa3809f95be2fe
#
_entry.id   a52bd824754d2ea722aa3809f95be2fe
#
_cell.length_a   1.000
_cell.length_b   1.000
_cell.length_c   1.000
_cell.angle_alpha   90.00
_cell.angle_beta   90.00
_cell.angle_gamma   90.00
#
_symmetry.space_group_name_H-M   'P 1'
#
loop_
_entity.id
_entity.type
_entity.pdbx_description
1 polymer ?
#
loop_
_entity_poly.entity_id
_entity_poly.type
_entity_poly.pdbx_seq_one_letter_code
_entity_poly.pdbx_strand_id
1 'polypeptide(L)'
;MLDMLIQGGRVVTPAGVGNWDIGIMGEQIVAVTLPGIFPAAMAKQVLDASGRIVVPGGIETHAHAVANVQPGARTLVAGVPNAGPLDHSLGAIWGGTTTVVDFAPVPTSGDLAQGIHEYLRPWQGNAYTDYSTHCIYTSRNPPDTIARYHELAAAGFPSVKIFTTDIRPPEGRQTSLTPIGRIDTGRLEDLMRQIARHGGVLAVHGEDDELVMYNYLLAKQRNQWDWWNVHLIHSKLVEELAFQHIVRLAARTGAGTYFVHVTAKEGLDAVAEARSRGLPVYGEVLTLALSFTAERYREADGMKYHTYPSLKGDEDYRYLWDGLLRGDLSFTATDSSFTTFLDKLAGRNVVDVRGGNIGIEIRMGVNYTEAVVRRGMSLEHYVAATSSNA
;
A
#
# COMPACT_ATOMS: atom_id res chain seq x y z
N MET A 1 20.07 -31.03 -12.08
CA MET A 1 20.40 -30.87 -10.65
C MET A 1 19.72 -29.60 -10.19
N LEU A 2 18.97 -29.64 -9.10
CA LEU A 2 18.32 -28.47 -8.51
C LEU A 2 19.38 -27.52 -7.94
N ASP A 3 19.11 -26.22 -7.97
CA ASP A 3 19.96 -25.25 -7.26
C ASP A 3 19.63 -25.28 -5.76
N MET A 4 18.36 -25.40 -5.43
CA MET A 4 17.90 -25.53 -4.02
C MET A 4 16.75 -26.54 -3.93
N LEU A 5 16.72 -27.28 -2.82
CA LEU A 5 15.62 -28.15 -2.41
C LEU A 5 15.20 -27.75 -1.00
N ILE A 6 13.94 -27.32 -0.84
CA ILE A 6 13.34 -27.05 0.48
C ILE A 6 12.55 -28.31 0.88
N GLN A 7 12.88 -28.92 2.02
CA GLN A 7 12.29 -30.18 2.46
C GLN A 7 11.59 -30.09 3.81
N GLY A 8 10.55 -30.91 3.98
CA GLY A 8 9.92 -31.16 5.26
C GLY A 8 9.03 -30.07 5.81
N GLY A 9 8.77 -29.02 5.02
CA GLY A 9 7.94 -27.89 5.42
C GLY A 9 6.45 -28.13 5.22
N ARG A 10 5.63 -27.42 5.99
CA ARG A 10 4.20 -27.26 5.71
C ARG A 10 4.03 -26.13 4.67
N VAL A 11 3.88 -26.50 3.41
CA VAL A 11 3.89 -25.58 2.26
C VAL A 11 2.48 -25.12 1.92
N VAL A 12 2.32 -23.82 1.66
CA VAL A 12 1.06 -23.22 1.19
C VAL A 12 1.16 -22.98 -0.31
N THR A 13 0.22 -23.54 -1.07
CA THR A 13 0.13 -23.41 -2.53
C THR A 13 -1.31 -23.07 -2.94
N PRO A 14 -1.56 -22.68 -4.19
CA PRO A 14 -2.92 -22.53 -4.71
C PRO A 14 -3.78 -23.80 -4.65
N ALA A 15 -3.15 -24.98 -4.58
CA ALA A 15 -3.83 -26.27 -4.44
C ALA A 15 -4.16 -26.63 -2.99
N GLY A 16 -3.76 -25.81 -2.02
CA GLY A 16 -3.98 -26.03 -0.60
C GLY A 16 -2.69 -26.05 0.22
N VAL A 17 -2.79 -26.56 1.44
CA VAL A 17 -1.68 -26.67 2.41
C VAL A 17 -1.33 -28.13 2.65
N GLY A 18 -0.06 -28.46 2.49
CA GLY A 18 0.42 -29.85 2.69
C GLY A 18 1.89 -29.92 3.04
N ASN A 19 2.33 -31.11 3.44
CA ASN A 19 3.75 -31.38 3.61
C ASN A 19 4.33 -31.74 2.26
N TRP A 20 5.06 -30.80 1.67
CA TRP A 20 5.66 -30.94 0.34
C TRP A 20 7.12 -30.50 0.34
N ASP A 21 7.86 -31.01 -0.63
CA ASP A 21 9.19 -30.54 -0.95
C ASP A 21 9.13 -29.60 -2.18
N ILE A 22 9.96 -28.56 -2.19
CA ILE A 22 10.02 -27.57 -3.27
C ILE A 22 11.38 -27.64 -3.94
N GLY A 23 11.40 -27.93 -5.25
CA GLY A 23 12.61 -27.91 -6.08
C GLY A 23 12.72 -26.58 -6.84
N ILE A 24 13.90 -25.94 -6.77
CA ILE A 24 14.20 -24.67 -7.39
C ILE A 24 15.38 -24.83 -8.36
N MET A 25 15.24 -24.26 -9.58
CA MET A 25 16.31 -24.13 -10.56
C MET A 25 16.35 -22.68 -11.05
N GLY A 26 17.52 -22.05 -10.96
CA GLY A 26 17.64 -20.60 -11.19
C GLY A 26 16.70 -19.86 -10.25
N GLU A 27 15.86 -19.02 -10.80
CA GLU A 27 14.89 -18.20 -10.06
C GLU A 27 13.46 -18.79 -10.08
N GLN A 28 13.30 -20.05 -10.48
CA GLN A 28 11.98 -20.67 -10.68
C GLN A 28 11.76 -21.87 -9.78
N ILE A 29 10.55 -21.97 -9.22
CA ILE A 29 10.04 -23.21 -8.63
C ILE A 29 9.69 -24.15 -9.78
N VAL A 30 10.49 -25.22 -9.93
CA VAL A 30 10.31 -26.20 -11.01
C VAL A 30 9.53 -27.43 -10.57
N ALA A 31 9.38 -27.61 -9.26
CA ALA A 31 8.62 -28.74 -8.72
C ALA A 31 8.08 -28.43 -7.32
N VAL A 32 6.86 -28.91 -7.05
CA VAL A 32 6.28 -29.10 -5.71
C VAL A 32 5.84 -30.55 -5.66
N THR A 33 6.40 -31.34 -4.73
CA THR A 33 6.25 -32.79 -4.72
C THR A 33 5.96 -33.33 -3.33
N LEU A 34 5.54 -34.60 -3.27
CA LEU A 34 5.53 -35.31 -2.01
C LEU A 34 6.95 -35.44 -1.41
N PRO A 35 7.09 -35.47 -0.08
CA PRO A 35 8.38 -35.56 0.57
C PRO A 35 9.22 -36.73 0.07
N GLY A 36 10.51 -36.50 -0.17
CA GLY A 36 11.47 -37.54 -0.53
C GLY A 36 11.50 -37.96 -2.01
N ILE A 37 10.68 -37.35 -2.87
CA ILE A 37 10.75 -37.60 -4.33
C ILE A 37 12.11 -37.16 -4.90
N PHE A 38 12.66 -36.07 -4.42
CA PHE A 38 14.01 -35.64 -4.76
C PHE A 38 14.98 -35.98 -3.62
N PRO A 39 15.94 -36.90 -3.84
CA PRO A 39 17.03 -37.08 -2.90
C PRO A 39 17.84 -35.79 -2.70
N ALA A 40 18.33 -35.55 -1.50
CA ALA A 40 19.17 -34.39 -1.19
C ALA A 40 20.37 -34.23 -2.14
N ALA A 41 20.94 -35.33 -2.61
CA ALA A 41 22.07 -35.35 -3.56
C ALA A 41 21.71 -34.73 -4.96
N MET A 42 20.44 -34.56 -5.27
CA MET A 42 20.00 -33.90 -6.51
C MET A 42 19.98 -32.38 -6.44
N ALA A 43 20.29 -31.78 -5.29
CA ALA A 43 20.33 -30.32 -5.11
C ALA A 43 21.72 -29.86 -4.68
N LYS A 44 22.12 -28.65 -5.13
CA LYS A 44 23.36 -27.99 -4.68
C LYS A 44 23.22 -27.53 -3.21
N GLN A 45 22.02 -27.12 -2.82
CA GLN A 45 21.70 -26.70 -1.46
C GLN A 45 20.39 -27.34 -1.01
N VAL A 46 20.35 -27.79 0.24
CA VAL A 46 19.13 -28.30 0.88
C VAL A 46 18.80 -27.42 2.07
N LEU A 47 17.55 -26.94 2.12
CA LEU A 47 17.00 -26.21 3.25
C LEU A 47 16.01 -27.10 3.99
N ASP A 48 16.32 -27.45 5.23
CA ASP A 48 15.40 -28.16 6.11
C ASP A 48 14.36 -27.17 6.69
N ALA A 49 13.11 -27.35 6.28
CA ALA A 49 11.96 -26.59 6.74
C ALA A 49 11.07 -27.40 7.72
N SER A 50 11.60 -28.48 8.31
CA SER A 50 10.86 -29.30 9.27
C SER A 50 10.29 -28.48 10.41
N GLY A 51 8.98 -28.64 10.67
CA GLY A 51 8.26 -27.89 11.69
C GLY A 51 7.99 -26.43 11.34
N ARG A 52 8.29 -25.98 10.11
CA ARG A 52 8.06 -24.62 9.64
C ARG A 52 6.95 -24.55 8.63
N ILE A 53 6.36 -23.35 8.50
CA ILE A 53 5.42 -23.02 7.42
C ILE A 53 6.22 -22.35 6.31
N VAL A 54 6.05 -22.82 5.09
CA VAL A 54 6.66 -22.26 3.88
C VAL A 54 5.58 -21.56 3.07
N VAL A 55 5.74 -20.28 2.88
CA VAL A 55 4.81 -19.41 2.13
C VAL A 55 5.56 -18.64 1.05
N PRO A 56 4.88 -18.15 0.01
CA PRO A 56 5.46 -17.17 -0.92
C PRO A 56 5.93 -15.93 -0.17
N GLY A 57 6.94 -15.25 -0.67
CA GLY A 57 7.34 -13.94 -0.17
C GLY A 57 6.18 -12.94 -0.26
N GLY A 58 6.09 -12.05 0.71
CA GLY A 58 5.09 -11.00 0.72
C GLY A 58 5.30 -10.01 -0.43
N ILE A 59 4.20 -9.44 -0.93
CA ILE A 59 4.21 -8.30 -1.87
C ILE A 59 3.73 -7.06 -1.11
N GLU A 60 4.58 -6.05 -1.03
CA GLU A 60 4.23 -4.73 -0.48
C GLU A 60 3.76 -3.83 -1.62
N THR A 61 2.46 -3.58 -1.68
CA THR A 61 1.84 -2.78 -2.74
C THR A 61 1.87 -1.28 -2.47
N HIS A 62 2.42 -0.85 -1.32
CA HIS A 62 2.27 0.53 -0.90
C HIS A 62 3.51 1.04 -0.14
N ALA A 63 4.51 1.49 -0.90
CA ALA A 63 5.74 2.05 -0.33
C ALA A 63 6.16 3.35 -1.04
N HIS A 64 6.73 4.29 -0.29
CA HIS A 64 7.18 5.60 -0.77
C HIS A 64 8.70 5.76 -0.60
N ALA A 65 9.48 4.84 -1.17
CA ALA A 65 10.92 4.81 -0.97
C ALA A 65 11.66 5.89 -1.74
N VAL A 66 11.37 6.03 -3.05
CA VAL A 66 12.04 7.02 -3.91
C VAL A 66 11.62 8.45 -3.57
N ALA A 67 10.35 8.66 -3.22
CA ALA A 67 9.86 9.99 -2.84
C ALA A 67 10.63 10.60 -1.65
N ASN A 68 11.12 9.76 -0.74
CA ASN A 68 11.88 10.20 0.43
C ASN A 68 13.29 10.73 0.10
N VAL A 69 13.87 10.34 -1.03
CA VAL A 69 15.23 10.69 -1.43
C VAL A 69 15.29 11.61 -2.66
N GLN A 70 14.15 12.03 -3.20
CA GLN A 70 14.10 12.99 -4.30
C GLN A 70 14.67 14.36 -3.89
N PRO A 71 15.26 15.12 -4.83
CA PRO A 71 15.67 16.50 -4.57
C PRO A 71 14.49 17.33 -4.04
N GLY A 72 14.69 17.96 -2.88
CA GLY A 72 13.64 18.72 -2.19
C GLY A 72 12.78 17.93 -1.22
N ALA A 73 12.97 16.61 -1.08
CA ALA A 73 12.42 15.86 0.04
C ALA A 73 12.94 16.46 1.36
N ARG A 74 12.01 16.78 2.27
CA ARG A 74 12.37 17.50 3.51
C ARG A 74 12.13 16.63 4.72
N THR A 75 13.07 16.68 5.65
CA THR A 75 12.87 16.29 7.05
C THR A 75 12.41 17.49 7.86
N LEU A 76 11.63 17.29 8.90
CA LEU A 76 11.29 18.34 9.88
C LEU A 76 12.48 18.64 10.79
N VAL A 77 13.39 17.68 10.94
CA VAL A 77 14.61 17.79 11.74
C VAL A 77 15.81 17.82 10.78
N ALA A 78 16.52 18.95 10.76
CA ALA A 78 17.70 19.12 9.92
C ALA A 78 18.79 18.09 10.28
N GLY A 79 19.43 17.53 9.25
CA GLY A 79 20.52 16.56 9.42
C GLY A 79 20.08 15.11 9.65
N VAL A 80 18.78 14.84 9.70
CA VAL A 80 18.27 13.47 9.77
C VAL A 80 18.08 12.95 8.34
N PRO A 81 18.78 11.90 7.90
CA PRO A 81 18.64 11.38 6.56
C PRO A 81 17.28 10.69 6.37
N ASN A 82 16.72 10.84 5.17
CA ASN A 82 15.56 10.05 4.76
C ASN A 82 16.03 8.67 4.30
N ALA A 83 15.28 7.64 4.66
CA ALA A 83 15.50 6.29 4.16
C ALA A 83 15.02 6.15 2.73
N GLY A 84 15.85 5.53 1.89
CA GLY A 84 15.57 5.29 0.47
C GLY A 84 15.31 3.82 0.14
N PRO A 85 15.42 3.44 -1.15
CA PRO A 85 15.19 2.07 -1.62
C PRO A 85 15.99 0.99 -0.88
N LEU A 86 17.26 1.25 -0.55
CA LEU A 86 18.11 0.30 0.16
C LEU A 86 17.51 -0.05 1.54
N ASP A 87 17.14 0.97 2.32
CA ASP A 87 16.61 0.77 3.67
C ASP A 87 15.23 0.10 3.63
N HIS A 88 14.37 0.52 2.67
CA HIS A 88 13.05 -0.10 2.50
C HIS A 88 13.17 -1.58 2.12
N SER A 89 14.00 -1.91 1.13
CA SER A 89 14.16 -3.30 0.69
C SER A 89 14.87 -4.17 1.74
N LEU A 90 15.79 -3.60 2.53
CA LEU A 90 16.41 -4.30 3.65
C LEU A 90 15.37 -4.64 4.72
N GLY A 91 14.55 -3.69 5.14
CA GLY A 91 13.44 -3.94 6.06
C GLY A 91 12.43 -4.94 5.50
N ALA A 92 12.08 -4.81 4.22
CA ALA A 92 11.17 -5.71 3.52
C ALA A 92 11.65 -7.17 3.56
N ILE A 93 12.88 -7.43 3.14
CA ILE A 93 13.40 -8.81 3.06
C ILE A 93 13.56 -9.42 4.46
N TRP A 94 13.98 -8.67 5.47
CA TRP A 94 14.00 -9.12 6.86
C TRP A 94 12.61 -9.49 7.38
N GLY A 95 11.58 -8.77 6.93
CA GLY A 95 10.18 -9.04 7.26
C GLY A 95 9.53 -10.14 6.42
N GLY A 96 10.23 -10.74 5.44
CA GLY A 96 9.68 -11.77 4.57
C GLY A 96 8.90 -11.22 3.36
N THR A 97 9.05 -9.94 3.04
CA THR A 97 8.52 -9.30 1.83
C THR A 97 9.59 -9.32 0.75
N THR A 98 9.28 -9.85 -0.43
CA THR A 98 10.24 -10.06 -1.53
C THR A 98 10.01 -9.13 -2.72
N THR A 99 8.89 -8.43 -2.76
CA THR A 99 8.57 -7.46 -3.82
C THR A 99 8.00 -6.19 -3.22
N VAL A 100 8.46 -5.04 -3.69
CA VAL A 100 8.00 -3.71 -3.23
C VAL A 100 7.50 -2.90 -4.41
N VAL A 101 6.31 -2.32 -4.30
CA VAL A 101 5.73 -1.43 -5.30
C VAL A 101 5.75 0.00 -4.78
N ASP A 102 6.51 0.86 -5.47
CA ASP A 102 6.66 2.30 -5.16
C ASP A 102 5.62 3.16 -5.90
N PHE A 103 5.75 4.46 -5.86
CA PHE A 103 4.88 5.42 -6.53
C PHE A 103 5.68 6.44 -7.32
N ALA A 104 5.56 6.41 -8.65
CA ALA A 104 6.28 7.29 -9.56
C ALA A 104 5.34 8.31 -10.23
N PRO A 105 5.59 9.61 -10.16
CA PRO A 105 4.80 10.61 -10.87
C PRO A 105 4.98 10.47 -12.39
N VAL A 106 3.86 10.46 -13.11
CA VAL A 106 3.88 10.44 -14.57
C VAL A 106 4.34 11.79 -15.11
N PRO A 107 5.31 11.82 -16.03
CA PRO A 107 5.71 13.05 -16.70
C PRO A 107 4.51 13.72 -17.39
N THR A 108 4.53 15.05 -17.43
CA THR A 108 3.48 15.82 -18.13
C THR A 108 3.72 15.96 -19.64
N SER A 109 4.88 15.52 -20.12
CA SER A 109 5.29 15.56 -21.52
C SER A 109 6.48 14.62 -21.77
N GLY A 110 6.87 14.42 -23.01
CA GLY A 110 8.01 13.59 -23.40
C GLY A 110 7.68 12.10 -23.42
N ASP A 111 8.69 11.26 -23.25
CA ASP A 111 8.54 9.81 -23.14
C ASP A 111 8.11 9.43 -21.72
N LEU A 112 6.89 8.88 -21.59
CA LEU A 112 6.31 8.58 -20.29
C LEU A 112 7.03 7.41 -19.61
N ALA A 113 7.32 6.35 -20.37
CA ALA A 113 7.98 5.16 -19.83
C ALA A 113 9.41 5.46 -19.39
N GLN A 114 10.15 6.23 -20.20
CA GLN A 114 11.49 6.68 -19.83
C GLN A 114 11.46 7.49 -18.53
N GLY A 115 10.51 8.41 -18.37
CA GLY A 115 10.39 9.20 -17.17
C GLY A 115 10.11 8.37 -15.91
N ILE A 116 9.32 7.30 -16.02
CA ILE A 116 9.12 6.33 -14.93
C ILE A 116 10.44 5.59 -14.62
N HIS A 117 11.15 5.10 -15.64
CA HIS A 117 12.45 4.44 -15.43
C HIS A 117 13.48 5.36 -14.78
N GLU A 118 13.52 6.63 -15.16
CA GLU A 118 14.40 7.64 -14.55
C GLU A 118 14.04 7.88 -13.08
N TYR A 119 12.75 7.94 -12.76
CA TYR A 119 12.30 8.07 -11.37
C TYR A 119 12.73 6.86 -10.52
N LEU A 120 12.68 5.65 -11.08
CA LEU A 120 13.07 4.42 -10.39
C LEU A 120 14.59 4.18 -10.32
N ARG A 121 15.42 5.04 -10.92
CA ARG A 121 16.89 4.89 -10.90
C ARG A 121 17.48 4.67 -9.50
N PRO A 122 17.00 5.30 -8.40
CA PRO A 122 17.51 5.03 -7.05
C PRO A 122 17.38 3.58 -6.58
N TRP A 123 16.47 2.78 -7.18
CA TRP A 123 16.33 1.36 -6.88
C TRP A 123 17.43 0.50 -7.54
N GLN A 124 17.97 0.94 -8.66
CA GLN A 124 18.95 0.15 -9.45
C GLN A 124 20.23 -0.09 -8.66
N GLY A 125 20.54 -1.37 -8.38
CA GLY A 125 21.70 -1.75 -7.58
C GLY A 125 21.60 -1.44 -6.08
N ASN A 126 20.46 -0.93 -5.61
CA ASN A 126 20.19 -0.57 -4.22
C ASN A 126 18.94 -1.27 -3.69
N ALA A 127 18.70 -2.51 -4.06
CA ALA A 127 17.55 -3.27 -3.61
C ALA A 127 17.93 -4.71 -3.24
N TYR A 128 17.36 -5.20 -2.17
CA TYR A 128 17.40 -6.60 -1.74
C TYR A 128 16.15 -7.37 -2.17
N THR A 129 15.17 -6.67 -2.75
CA THR A 129 13.89 -7.22 -3.21
C THR A 129 13.67 -6.87 -4.67
N ASP A 130 12.73 -7.55 -5.33
CA ASP A 130 12.16 -7.05 -6.56
C ASP A 130 11.39 -5.75 -6.30
N TYR A 131 11.25 -4.91 -7.33
CA TYR A 131 10.51 -3.66 -7.21
C TYR A 131 9.77 -3.30 -8.51
N SER A 132 8.68 -2.58 -8.35
CA SER A 132 7.90 -1.98 -9.41
C SER A 132 7.33 -0.64 -8.93
N THR A 133 6.37 -0.06 -9.68
CA THR A 133 5.74 1.19 -9.29
C THR A 133 4.31 1.32 -9.80
N HIS A 134 3.49 2.04 -9.03
CA HIS A 134 2.25 2.65 -9.49
C HIS A 134 2.55 3.99 -10.15
N CYS A 135 1.91 4.28 -11.28
CA CYS A 135 2.07 5.53 -12.02
C CYS A 135 1.12 6.60 -11.47
N ILE A 136 1.62 7.67 -10.86
CA ILE A 136 0.78 8.72 -10.26
C ILE A 136 0.31 9.70 -11.33
N TYR A 137 -1.01 9.83 -11.49
CA TYR A 137 -1.65 10.89 -12.29
C TYR A 137 -2.30 11.96 -11.40
N THR A 138 -2.24 13.20 -11.85
CA THR A 138 -2.81 14.37 -11.16
C THR A 138 -3.50 15.29 -12.16
N SER A 139 -4.17 16.35 -11.69
CA SER A 139 -4.72 17.39 -12.56
C SER A 139 -3.67 18.16 -13.37
N ARG A 140 -2.38 17.95 -13.11
CA ARG A 140 -1.27 18.53 -13.92
C ARG A 140 -1.03 17.76 -15.21
N ASN A 141 -1.43 16.50 -15.29
CA ASN A 141 -1.28 15.70 -16.50
C ASN A 141 -2.30 16.19 -17.54
N PRO A 142 -1.84 16.63 -18.72
CA PRO A 142 -2.75 17.08 -19.78
C PRO A 142 -3.50 15.88 -20.37
N PRO A 143 -4.66 16.10 -21.05
CA PRO A 143 -5.48 15.03 -21.60
C PRO A 143 -4.74 14.07 -22.55
N ASP A 144 -3.80 14.57 -23.35
CA ASP A 144 -2.98 13.75 -24.24
C ASP A 144 -2.07 12.79 -23.47
N THR A 145 -1.55 13.18 -22.30
CA THR A 145 -0.78 12.28 -21.43
C THR A 145 -1.68 11.15 -20.90
N ILE A 146 -2.93 11.44 -20.55
CA ILE A 146 -3.90 10.44 -20.11
C ILE A 146 -4.23 9.47 -21.25
N ALA A 147 -4.46 9.98 -22.47
CA ALA A 147 -4.71 9.15 -23.66
C ALA A 147 -3.56 8.20 -23.98
N ARG A 148 -2.33 8.54 -23.58
CA ARG A 148 -1.12 7.73 -23.74
C ARG A 148 -0.85 6.73 -22.62
N TYR A 149 -1.80 6.52 -21.67
CA TYR A 149 -1.66 5.51 -20.62
C TYR A 149 -1.27 4.13 -21.14
N HIS A 150 -1.72 3.75 -22.34
CA HIS A 150 -1.37 2.48 -22.97
C HIS A 150 0.14 2.26 -23.17
N GLU A 151 0.93 3.33 -23.29
CA GLU A 151 2.40 3.26 -23.40
C GLU A 151 3.01 2.76 -22.08
N LEU A 152 2.49 3.25 -20.94
CA LEU A 152 2.92 2.80 -19.61
C LEU A 152 2.50 1.35 -19.36
N ALA A 153 1.27 0.99 -19.71
CA ALA A 153 0.78 -0.39 -19.57
C ALA A 153 1.63 -1.37 -20.41
N ALA A 154 1.97 -1.01 -21.66
CA ALA A 154 2.83 -1.80 -22.54
C ALA A 154 4.28 -1.88 -22.04
N ALA A 155 4.76 -0.86 -21.33
CA ALA A 155 6.10 -0.84 -20.72
C ALA A 155 6.17 -1.64 -19.39
N GLY A 156 5.07 -2.27 -18.95
CA GLY A 156 5.03 -3.07 -17.72
C GLY A 156 4.58 -2.31 -16.48
N PHE A 157 4.01 -1.10 -16.63
CA PHE A 157 3.47 -0.28 -15.54
C PHE A 157 1.94 -0.10 -15.67
N PRO A 158 1.13 -1.19 -15.52
CA PRO A 158 -0.31 -1.12 -15.76
C PRO A 158 -1.09 -0.55 -14.57
N SER A 159 -0.43 -0.27 -13.48
CA SER A 159 -1.09 0.19 -12.24
C SER A 159 -0.92 1.69 -12.05
N VAL A 160 -2.02 2.35 -11.70
CA VAL A 160 -2.12 3.81 -11.59
C VAL A 160 -2.49 4.21 -10.17
N LYS A 161 -1.90 5.29 -9.67
CA LYS A 161 -2.29 5.92 -8.39
C LYS A 161 -2.89 7.29 -8.63
N ILE A 162 -3.96 7.58 -7.90
CA ILE A 162 -4.52 8.94 -7.82
C ILE A 162 -4.82 9.32 -6.37
N PHE A 163 -4.96 10.62 -6.17
CA PHE A 163 -5.47 11.22 -4.95
C PHE A 163 -6.74 12.02 -5.27
N THR A 164 -7.78 11.88 -4.46
CA THR A 164 -8.99 12.69 -4.58
C THR A 164 -8.92 13.97 -3.74
N THR A 165 -7.90 14.07 -2.88
CA THR A 165 -7.65 15.23 -2.00
C THR A 165 -6.21 15.71 -2.11
N ASP A 166 -5.98 16.97 -1.80
CA ASP A 166 -4.65 17.54 -1.56
C ASP A 166 -4.13 17.22 -0.14
N ILE A 167 -4.88 16.47 0.66
CA ILE A 167 -4.57 16.00 2.02
C ILE A 167 -4.46 17.15 3.03
N ARG A 168 -3.75 18.23 2.69
CA ARG A 168 -3.46 19.37 3.58
C ARG A 168 -3.78 20.69 2.91
N PRO A 169 -4.14 21.72 3.70
CA PRO A 169 -4.30 23.07 3.19
C PRO A 169 -2.95 23.64 2.68
N PRO A 170 -2.96 24.70 1.86
CA PRO A 170 -1.75 25.27 1.25
C PRO A 170 -0.64 25.58 2.24
N GLU A 171 -0.95 26.05 3.43
CA GLU A 171 -0.01 26.38 4.50
C GLU A 171 0.76 25.14 5.01
N GLY A 172 0.14 23.96 4.99
CA GLY A 172 0.73 22.69 5.43
C GLY A 172 1.50 21.96 4.35
N ARG A 173 1.34 22.34 3.08
CA ARG A 173 1.97 21.65 1.94
C ARG A 173 3.49 21.77 1.91
N GLN A 174 4.06 22.75 2.57
CA GLN A 174 5.51 22.94 2.64
C GLN A 174 6.23 21.86 3.43
N THR A 175 5.50 21.12 4.24
CA THR A 175 6.05 20.02 5.08
C THR A 175 5.72 18.63 4.53
N SER A 176 4.92 18.53 3.45
CA SER A 176 4.53 17.26 2.88
C SER A 176 5.51 16.76 1.83
N LEU A 177 5.58 15.44 1.72
CA LEU A 177 6.35 14.71 0.71
C LEU A 177 5.95 15.03 -0.73
N THR A 178 4.91 15.85 -0.95
CA THR A 178 4.35 15.93 -2.28
C THR A 178 3.92 17.32 -2.70
N PRO A 179 4.34 17.72 -3.89
CA PRO A 179 3.53 18.54 -4.77
C PRO A 179 2.58 17.67 -5.61
N ILE A 180 2.12 16.52 -5.12
CA ILE A 180 1.19 15.66 -5.85
C ILE A 180 -0.19 16.26 -5.63
N GLY A 181 -0.68 17.04 -6.56
CA GLY A 181 -2.03 17.55 -6.52
C GLY A 181 -3.06 16.44 -6.72
N ARG A 182 -4.28 16.62 -6.22
CA ARG A 182 -5.42 15.74 -6.54
C ARG A 182 -5.68 15.71 -8.04
N ILE A 183 -6.40 14.67 -8.49
CA ILE A 183 -6.94 14.63 -9.84
C ILE A 183 -8.38 15.18 -9.85
N ASP A 184 -8.76 15.94 -10.88
CA ASP A 184 -10.15 16.32 -11.07
C ASP A 184 -10.98 15.19 -11.67
N THR A 185 -12.29 15.24 -11.46
CA THR A 185 -13.23 14.17 -11.86
C THR A 185 -13.22 13.90 -13.36
N GLY A 186 -13.04 14.95 -14.21
CA GLY A 186 -13.04 14.78 -15.67
C GLY A 186 -11.85 13.96 -16.15
N ARG A 187 -10.64 14.33 -15.69
CA ARG A 187 -9.42 13.55 -15.98
C ARG A 187 -9.47 12.14 -15.40
N LEU A 188 -10.04 12.00 -14.20
CA LEU A 188 -10.20 10.70 -13.56
C LEU A 188 -11.11 9.77 -14.39
N GLU A 189 -12.27 10.25 -14.84
CA GLU A 189 -13.17 9.44 -15.67
C GLU A 189 -12.48 8.99 -16.97
N ASP A 190 -11.76 9.90 -17.64
CA ASP A 190 -11.01 9.57 -18.87
C ASP A 190 -9.92 8.53 -18.58
N LEU A 191 -9.13 8.72 -17.53
CA LEU A 191 -8.09 7.79 -17.11
C LEU A 191 -8.67 6.40 -16.80
N MET A 192 -9.79 6.32 -16.09
CA MET A 192 -10.47 5.06 -15.79
C MET A 192 -10.95 4.35 -17.08
N ARG A 193 -11.39 5.10 -18.10
CA ARG A 193 -11.70 4.53 -19.41
C ARG A 193 -10.48 3.95 -20.11
N GLN A 194 -9.32 4.62 -20.02
CA GLN A 194 -8.06 4.09 -20.57
C GLN A 194 -7.65 2.81 -19.82
N ILE A 195 -7.72 2.79 -18.49
CA ILE A 195 -7.42 1.61 -17.67
C ILE A 195 -8.33 0.43 -18.07
N ALA A 196 -9.64 0.64 -18.17
CA ALA A 196 -10.59 -0.40 -18.58
C ALA A 196 -10.31 -0.93 -20.00
N ARG A 197 -9.86 -0.07 -20.92
CA ARG A 197 -9.57 -0.43 -22.31
C ARG A 197 -8.28 -1.22 -22.48
N HIS A 198 -7.25 -0.87 -21.72
CA HIS A 198 -5.89 -1.38 -21.95
C HIS A 198 -5.44 -2.41 -20.90
N GLY A 199 -6.32 -2.75 -19.95
CA GLY A 199 -5.99 -3.60 -18.82
C GLY A 199 -5.12 -2.86 -17.80
N GLY A 200 -5.45 -3.00 -16.54
CA GLY A 200 -4.73 -2.32 -15.45
C GLY A 200 -5.63 -2.13 -14.24
N VAL A 201 -5.11 -1.42 -13.25
CA VAL A 201 -5.84 -1.16 -12.01
C VAL A 201 -5.57 0.25 -11.50
N LEU A 202 -6.61 0.88 -10.97
CA LEU A 202 -6.55 2.20 -10.33
C LEU A 202 -6.44 2.05 -8.82
N ALA A 203 -5.34 2.50 -8.24
CA ALA A 203 -5.14 2.66 -6.80
C ALA A 203 -5.60 4.06 -6.35
N VAL A 204 -6.49 4.13 -5.37
CA VAL A 204 -7.15 5.39 -4.99
C VAL A 204 -6.89 5.74 -3.54
N HIS A 205 -6.20 6.88 -3.29
CA HIS A 205 -6.31 7.57 -2.01
C HIS A 205 -7.62 8.37 -2.01
N GLY A 206 -8.61 7.84 -1.32
CA GLY A 206 -10.00 8.33 -1.36
C GLY A 206 -10.37 9.14 -0.14
N GLU A 207 -10.35 10.47 -0.24
CA GLU A 207 -10.90 11.41 0.75
C GLU A 207 -11.55 12.58 0.03
N ASP A 208 -12.72 13.05 0.51
CA ASP A 208 -13.39 14.21 -0.04
C ASP A 208 -12.63 15.50 0.30
N ASP A 209 -12.08 16.16 -0.73
CA ASP A 209 -11.20 17.31 -0.57
C ASP A 209 -11.91 18.52 0.05
N GLU A 210 -13.14 18.77 -0.32
CA GLU A 210 -13.89 19.94 0.17
C GLU A 210 -14.15 19.80 1.66
N LEU A 211 -14.53 18.61 2.10
CA LEU A 211 -14.73 18.32 3.54
C LEU A 211 -13.40 18.34 4.31
N VAL A 212 -12.34 17.74 3.78
CA VAL A 212 -11.01 17.78 4.44
C VAL A 212 -10.59 19.24 4.66
N MET A 213 -10.64 20.06 3.61
CA MET A 213 -10.23 21.47 3.69
C MET A 213 -11.13 22.26 4.65
N TYR A 214 -12.44 22.03 4.62
CA TYR A 214 -13.38 22.67 5.53
C TYR A 214 -13.17 22.24 6.99
N ASN A 215 -12.88 20.95 7.24
CA ASN A 215 -12.57 20.45 8.57
C ASN A 215 -11.31 21.09 9.16
N TYR A 216 -10.28 21.39 8.34
CA TYR A 216 -9.13 22.18 8.80
C TYR A 216 -9.56 23.58 9.30
N LEU A 217 -10.46 24.27 8.56
CA LEU A 217 -10.98 25.58 8.98
C LEU A 217 -11.76 25.47 10.29
N LEU A 218 -12.61 24.46 10.42
CA LEU A 218 -13.37 24.20 11.67
C LEU A 218 -12.45 23.89 12.85
N ALA A 219 -11.43 23.06 12.66
CA ALA A 219 -10.47 22.73 13.71
C ALA A 219 -9.77 23.99 14.24
N LYS A 220 -9.39 24.89 13.33
CA LYS A 220 -8.80 26.19 13.70
C LYS A 220 -9.79 27.06 14.48
N GLN A 221 -11.03 27.20 14.02
CA GLN A 221 -12.07 27.98 14.70
C GLN A 221 -12.43 27.46 16.08
N ARG A 222 -12.41 26.13 16.24
CA ARG A 222 -12.79 25.45 17.48
C ARG A 222 -11.63 25.24 18.45
N ASN A 223 -10.46 25.80 18.17
CA ASN A 223 -9.23 25.57 18.93
C ASN A 223 -8.87 24.08 19.08
N GLN A 224 -9.12 23.28 18.02
CA GLN A 224 -8.80 21.85 17.91
C GLN A 224 -7.59 21.67 16.98
N TRP A 225 -6.58 22.51 17.12
CA TRP A 225 -5.44 22.58 16.21
C TRP A 225 -4.31 21.61 16.57
N ASP A 226 -4.39 21.00 17.76
CA ASP A 226 -3.40 20.03 18.21
C ASP A 226 -3.41 18.77 17.33
N TRP A 227 -2.24 18.18 17.11
CA TRP A 227 -2.02 17.04 16.23
C TRP A 227 -2.91 15.83 16.54
N TRP A 228 -3.31 15.58 17.78
CA TRP A 228 -4.20 14.46 18.15
C TRP A 228 -5.63 14.59 17.62
N ASN A 229 -5.99 15.74 17.09
CA ASN A 229 -7.30 15.99 16.48
C ASN A 229 -7.34 15.66 14.98
N VAL A 230 -6.27 15.15 14.39
CA VAL A 230 -6.19 14.85 12.95
C VAL A 230 -7.31 13.91 12.47
N HIS A 231 -7.78 13.00 13.33
CA HIS A 231 -8.90 12.10 13.02
C HIS A 231 -10.26 12.82 12.86
N LEU A 232 -10.41 14.04 13.39
CA LEU A 232 -11.60 14.86 13.19
C LEU A 232 -11.60 15.52 11.81
N ILE A 233 -10.43 15.74 11.24
CA ILE A 233 -10.23 16.36 9.93
C ILE A 233 -10.40 15.30 8.83
N HIS A 234 -9.62 14.24 8.92
CA HIS A 234 -9.70 13.07 8.06
C HIS A 234 -10.75 12.10 8.61
N SER A 235 -12.01 12.55 8.63
CA SER A 235 -13.11 11.83 9.25
C SER A 235 -13.61 10.66 8.43
N LYS A 236 -14.46 9.82 8.99
CA LYS A 236 -15.10 8.69 8.31
C LYS A 236 -15.92 9.15 7.10
N LEU A 237 -16.64 10.27 7.23
CA LEU A 237 -17.47 10.82 6.17
C LEU A 237 -16.65 11.23 4.93
N VAL A 238 -15.44 11.77 5.11
CA VAL A 238 -14.61 12.15 3.95
C VAL A 238 -14.16 10.93 3.15
N GLU A 239 -13.89 9.81 3.82
CA GLU A 239 -13.56 8.53 3.17
C GLU A 239 -14.79 7.95 2.45
N GLU A 240 -15.93 7.87 3.15
CA GLU A 240 -17.19 7.36 2.61
C GLU A 240 -17.59 8.06 1.31
N LEU A 241 -17.67 9.39 1.31
CA LEU A 241 -18.11 10.16 0.14
C LEU A 241 -17.17 9.98 -1.05
N ALA A 242 -15.87 9.99 -0.82
CA ALA A 242 -14.90 9.73 -1.88
C ALA A 242 -15.04 8.32 -2.46
N PHE A 243 -15.21 7.30 -1.61
CA PHE A 243 -15.35 5.92 -2.07
C PHE A 243 -16.63 5.73 -2.88
N GLN A 244 -17.76 6.26 -2.41
CA GLN A 244 -19.04 6.23 -3.15
C GLN A 244 -18.93 6.91 -4.53
N HIS A 245 -18.22 8.05 -4.60
CA HIS A 245 -17.96 8.74 -5.86
C HIS A 245 -17.16 7.85 -6.83
N ILE A 246 -16.06 7.28 -6.37
CA ILE A 246 -15.18 6.43 -7.18
C ILE A 246 -15.88 5.14 -7.62
N VAL A 247 -16.64 4.49 -6.73
CA VAL A 247 -17.46 3.30 -7.07
C VAL A 247 -18.43 3.59 -8.21
N ARG A 248 -19.06 4.77 -8.24
CA ARG A 248 -19.94 5.17 -9.35
C ARG A 248 -19.19 5.31 -10.67
N LEU A 249 -17.97 5.86 -10.63
CA LEU A 249 -17.10 5.96 -11.82
C LEU A 249 -16.63 4.56 -12.27
N ALA A 250 -16.24 3.69 -11.35
CA ALA A 250 -15.86 2.31 -11.64
C ALA A 250 -17.01 1.53 -12.31
N ALA A 251 -18.23 1.66 -11.78
CA ALA A 251 -19.42 1.05 -12.37
C ALA A 251 -19.72 1.56 -13.79
N ARG A 252 -19.43 2.82 -14.08
CA ARG A 252 -19.64 3.44 -15.39
C ARG A 252 -18.58 3.07 -16.42
N THR A 253 -17.33 2.98 -15.98
CA THR A 253 -16.16 2.79 -16.86
C THR A 253 -15.74 1.33 -17.01
N GLY A 254 -16.04 0.49 -16.02
CA GLY A 254 -15.57 -0.90 -15.92
C GLY A 254 -14.12 -1.02 -15.47
N ALA A 255 -13.48 0.05 -15.01
CA ALA A 255 -12.09 0.04 -14.57
C ALA A 255 -11.91 -0.78 -13.29
N GLY A 256 -10.91 -1.68 -13.27
CA GLY A 256 -10.42 -2.29 -12.06
C GLY A 256 -9.91 -1.20 -11.10
N THR A 257 -10.40 -1.22 -9.87
CA THR A 257 -10.12 -0.15 -8.91
C THR A 257 -9.87 -0.75 -7.53
N TYR A 258 -8.84 -0.30 -6.82
CA TYR A 258 -8.72 -0.61 -5.40
C TYR A 258 -8.49 0.65 -4.57
N PHE A 259 -9.13 0.67 -3.42
CA PHE A 259 -8.93 1.71 -2.43
C PHE A 259 -7.74 1.33 -1.56
N VAL A 260 -6.71 2.15 -1.57
CA VAL A 260 -5.57 1.97 -0.65
C VAL A 260 -5.99 2.36 0.77
N HIS A 261 -5.35 1.78 1.77
CA HIS A 261 -5.46 2.15 3.20
C HIS A 261 -6.89 2.44 3.68
N VAL A 262 -7.86 1.54 3.42
CA VAL A 262 -9.22 1.64 4.00
C VAL A 262 -9.13 1.74 5.52
N THR A 263 -9.75 2.76 6.11
CA THR A 263 -9.70 3.02 7.56
C THR A 263 -11.05 3.07 8.23
N ALA A 264 -12.12 3.43 7.51
CA ALA A 264 -13.46 3.57 8.04
C ALA A 264 -14.35 2.38 7.65
N LYS A 265 -15.27 2.03 8.54
CA LYS A 265 -16.32 1.03 8.30
C LYS A 265 -17.13 1.37 7.05
N GLU A 266 -17.53 2.63 6.90
CA GLU A 266 -18.34 3.12 5.79
C GLU A 266 -17.61 3.02 4.44
N GLY A 267 -16.28 3.22 4.45
CA GLY A 267 -15.43 2.98 3.28
C GLY A 267 -15.41 1.50 2.89
N LEU A 268 -15.26 0.60 3.87
CA LEU A 268 -15.31 -0.84 3.62
C LEU A 268 -16.69 -1.29 3.13
N ASP A 269 -17.78 -0.74 3.68
CA ASP A 269 -19.15 -1.03 3.22
C ASP A 269 -19.32 -0.67 1.72
N ALA A 270 -18.76 0.46 1.28
CA ALA A 270 -18.78 0.85 -0.13
C ALA A 270 -18.03 -0.15 -1.03
N VAL A 271 -16.87 -0.67 -0.57
CA VAL A 271 -16.11 -1.71 -1.29
C VAL A 271 -16.91 -3.02 -1.34
N ALA A 272 -17.44 -3.48 -0.22
CA ALA A 272 -18.19 -4.74 -0.14
C ALA A 272 -19.46 -4.69 -0.99
N GLU A 273 -20.22 -3.59 -0.96
CA GLU A 273 -21.39 -3.38 -1.81
C GLU A 273 -21.01 -3.41 -3.29
N ALA A 274 -19.97 -2.70 -3.70
CA ALA A 274 -19.51 -2.70 -5.09
C ALA A 274 -19.15 -4.11 -5.57
N ARG A 275 -18.43 -4.89 -4.76
CA ARG A 275 -18.08 -6.28 -5.06
C ARG A 275 -19.28 -7.20 -5.12
N SER A 276 -20.28 -7.04 -4.24
CA SER A 276 -21.51 -7.82 -4.26
C SER A 276 -22.31 -7.63 -5.57
N ARG A 277 -22.11 -6.49 -6.23
CA ARG A 277 -22.69 -6.15 -7.54
C ARG A 277 -21.81 -6.62 -8.72
N GLY A 278 -20.73 -7.34 -8.46
CA GLY A 278 -19.81 -7.84 -9.48
C GLY A 278 -18.87 -6.79 -10.07
N LEU A 279 -18.70 -5.64 -9.44
CA LEU A 279 -17.75 -4.63 -9.89
C LEU A 279 -16.31 -5.05 -9.50
N PRO A 280 -15.30 -4.76 -10.34
CA PRO A 280 -13.91 -5.05 -10.05
C PRO A 280 -13.33 -4.00 -9.08
N VAL A 281 -13.88 -3.98 -7.87
CA VAL A 281 -13.50 -3.04 -6.80
C VAL A 281 -12.93 -3.82 -5.63
N TYR A 282 -11.79 -3.36 -5.09
CA TYR A 282 -11.01 -4.04 -4.07
C TYR A 282 -10.64 -3.07 -2.95
N GLY A 283 -10.24 -3.57 -1.80
CA GLY A 283 -9.78 -2.77 -0.66
C GLY A 283 -8.46 -3.29 -0.09
N GLU A 284 -7.56 -2.36 0.16
CA GLU A 284 -6.32 -2.57 0.91
C GLU A 284 -6.49 -2.06 2.34
N VAL A 285 -5.93 -2.76 3.31
CA VAL A 285 -5.88 -2.30 4.69
C VAL A 285 -4.43 -2.27 5.19
N LEU A 286 -4.07 -1.21 5.91
CA LEU A 286 -2.74 -1.13 6.49
C LEU A 286 -2.62 -1.95 7.77
N THR A 287 -1.49 -2.62 7.94
CA THR A 287 -1.14 -3.30 9.20
C THR A 287 -1.25 -2.35 10.40
N LEU A 288 -0.98 -1.05 10.20
CA LEU A 288 -1.15 -0.02 11.22
C LEU A 288 -2.61 0.11 11.68
N ALA A 289 -3.57 0.20 10.74
CA ALA A 289 -5.01 0.30 11.05
C ALA A 289 -5.57 -1.00 11.67
N LEU A 290 -4.94 -2.13 11.41
CA LEU A 290 -5.21 -3.42 12.05
C LEU A 290 -4.53 -3.58 13.43
N SER A 291 -3.69 -2.63 13.85
CA SER A 291 -2.93 -2.70 15.10
C SER A 291 -3.33 -1.62 16.11
N PHE A 292 -3.78 -0.47 15.62
CA PHE A 292 -3.99 0.70 16.46
C PHE A 292 -5.27 1.47 16.07
N THR A 293 -5.81 2.23 17.02
CA THR A 293 -6.94 3.15 16.84
C THR A 293 -6.52 4.59 17.12
N ALA A 294 -7.38 5.55 16.80
CA ALA A 294 -7.16 6.98 17.04
C ALA A 294 -6.94 7.33 18.51
N GLU A 295 -7.31 6.45 19.45
CA GLU A 295 -7.04 6.63 20.88
C GLU A 295 -5.53 6.76 21.16
N ARG A 296 -4.68 6.11 20.33
CA ARG A 296 -3.23 6.20 20.44
C ARG A 296 -2.68 7.60 20.17
N TYR A 297 -3.42 8.45 19.48
CA TYR A 297 -3.01 9.84 19.27
C TYR A 297 -2.91 10.65 20.56
N ARG A 298 -3.57 10.21 21.65
CA ARG A 298 -3.53 10.88 22.95
C ARG A 298 -2.32 10.51 23.82
N GLU A 299 -1.50 9.55 23.39
CA GLU A 299 -0.24 9.26 24.06
C GLU A 299 0.73 10.45 23.95
N ALA A 300 1.66 10.59 24.87
CA ALA A 300 2.61 11.72 24.91
C ALA A 300 3.44 11.83 23.61
N ASP A 301 3.70 10.71 22.95
CA ASP A 301 4.41 10.59 21.67
C ASP A 301 3.50 10.05 20.55
N GLY A 302 2.18 10.19 20.67
CA GLY A 302 1.17 9.57 19.81
C GLY A 302 1.24 10.00 18.34
N MET A 303 1.94 11.11 18.00
CA MET A 303 2.21 11.50 16.62
C MET A 303 2.98 10.42 15.84
N LYS A 304 3.63 9.47 16.51
CA LYS A 304 4.28 8.31 15.85
C LYS A 304 3.30 7.44 15.07
N TYR A 305 2.04 7.40 15.47
CA TYR A 305 0.97 6.64 14.80
C TYR A 305 0.30 7.39 13.65
N HIS A 306 0.69 8.64 13.41
CA HIS A 306 0.02 9.47 12.42
C HIS A 306 0.31 9.00 10.98
N THR A 307 -0.77 8.87 10.21
CA THR A 307 -0.78 8.58 8.78
C THR A 307 -1.95 9.30 8.10
N TYR A 308 -1.99 9.31 6.80
CA TYR A 308 -3.11 9.78 5.98
C TYR A 308 -3.66 8.62 5.14
N PRO A 309 -4.96 8.29 5.23
CA PRO A 309 -5.96 8.80 6.18
C PRO A 309 -5.60 8.47 7.63
N SER A 310 -6.20 9.23 8.55
CA SER A 310 -5.98 9.01 9.98
C SER A 310 -6.58 7.70 10.45
N LEU A 311 -6.02 7.12 11.52
CA LEU A 311 -6.67 6.02 12.26
C LEU A 311 -8.06 6.45 12.72
N LYS A 312 -8.98 5.49 12.81
CA LYS A 312 -10.36 5.66 13.28
C LYS A 312 -10.56 5.00 14.66
N GLY A 313 -11.81 4.85 15.07
CA GLY A 313 -12.16 4.32 16.37
C GLY A 313 -12.14 2.79 16.48
N ASP A 314 -12.47 2.28 17.66
CA ASP A 314 -12.53 0.85 17.96
C ASP A 314 -13.56 0.09 17.11
N GLU A 315 -14.69 0.73 16.77
CA GLU A 315 -15.69 0.13 15.89
C GLU A 315 -15.08 -0.16 14.51
N ASP A 316 -14.39 0.83 13.94
CA ASP A 316 -13.74 0.71 12.64
C ASP A 316 -12.64 -0.37 12.65
N TYR A 317 -11.79 -0.35 13.68
CA TYR A 317 -10.75 -1.36 13.88
C TYR A 317 -11.30 -2.79 13.87
N ARG A 318 -12.40 -3.05 14.60
CA ARG A 318 -13.03 -4.38 14.65
C ARG A 318 -13.64 -4.74 13.29
N TYR A 319 -14.30 -3.76 12.65
CA TYR A 319 -14.94 -3.97 11.36
C TYR A 319 -13.94 -4.25 10.24
N LEU A 320 -12.76 -3.62 10.27
CA LEU A 320 -11.67 -3.90 9.33
C LEU A 320 -11.14 -5.33 9.49
N TRP A 321 -10.95 -5.80 10.74
CA TRP A 321 -10.58 -7.20 10.99
C TRP A 321 -11.62 -8.18 10.46
N ASP A 322 -12.90 -7.93 10.75
CA ASP A 322 -13.99 -8.76 10.25
C ASP A 322 -14.04 -8.75 8.71
N GLY A 323 -13.83 -7.61 8.09
CA GLY A 323 -13.76 -7.47 6.64
C GLY A 323 -12.59 -8.20 6.01
N LEU A 324 -11.41 -8.20 6.65
CA LEU A 324 -10.26 -8.96 6.19
C LEU A 324 -10.53 -10.48 6.31
N LEU A 325 -11.10 -10.92 7.43
CA LEU A 325 -11.42 -12.33 7.66
C LEU A 325 -12.53 -12.86 6.73
N ARG A 326 -13.48 -12.01 6.31
CA ARG A 326 -14.51 -12.38 5.33
C ARG A 326 -14.01 -12.31 3.87
N GLY A 327 -12.88 -11.64 3.62
CA GLY A 327 -12.35 -11.39 2.28
C GLY A 327 -12.95 -10.16 1.58
N ASP A 328 -13.64 -9.27 2.31
CA ASP A 328 -14.10 -7.98 1.80
C ASP A 328 -12.91 -7.05 1.53
N LEU A 329 -11.90 -7.08 2.41
CA LEU A 329 -10.57 -6.53 2.16
C LEU A 329 -9.72 -7.57 1.43
N SER A 330 -9.07 -7.16 0.37
CA SER A 330 -8.37 -8.07 -0.55
C SER A 330 -6.95 -8.39 -0.09
N PHE A 331 -6.23 -7.40 0.44
CA PHE A 331 -4.84 -7.54 0.85
C PHE A 331 -4.42 -6.51 1.89
N THR A 332 -3.24 -6.73 2.48
CA THR A 332 -2.64 -5.86 3.48
C THR A 332 -1.39 -5.19 2.95
N ALA A 333 -1.16 -3.94 3.34
CA ALA A 333 0.03 -3.17 3.01
C ALA A 333 0.52 -2.35 4.21
N THR A 334 1.51 -1.48 3.99
CA THR A 334 2.06 -0.66 5.08
C THR A 334 1.99 0.83 4.84
N ASP A 335 1.88 1.30 3.59
CA ASP A 335 2.09 2.71 3.24
C ASP A 335 3.45 3.20 3.79
N SER A 336 4.47 2.37 3.52
CA SER A 336 5.80 2.57 4.08
C SER A 336 6.42 3.85 3.54
N SER A 337 6.57 4.83 4.43
CA SER A 337 7.29 6.07 4.17
C SER A 337 8.18 6.33 5.38
N PHE A 338 9.46 5.95 5.29
CA PHE A 338 10.39 5.98 6.42
C PHE A 338 10.61 7.41 6.89
N THR A 339 9.81 7.79 7.87
CA THR A 339 9.93 9.03 8.62
C THR A 339 10.55 8.69 9.96
N THR A 340 11.62 9.37 10.33
CA THR A 340 12.28 9.08 11.61
C THR A 340 11.39 9.45 12.78
N PHE A 341 11.60 8.82 13.92
CA PHE A 341 10.87 9.15 15.15
C PHE A 341 11.05 10.62 15.54
N LEU A 342 12.24 11.18 15.39
CA LEU A 342 12.50 12.59 15.66
C LEU A 342 11.72 13.52 14.73
N ASP A 343 11.61 13.18 13.46
CA ASP A 343 10.78 13.91 12.50
C ASP A 343 9.29 13.88 12.90
N LYS A 344 8.80 12.72 13.34
CA LYS A 344 7.44 12.61 13.86
C LYS A 344 7.21 13.49 15.09
N LEU A 345 8.15 13.50 16.04
CA LEU A 345 8.07 14.30 17.26
C LEU A 345 8.17 15.81 17.02
N ALA A 346 8.69 16.25 15.89
CA ALA A 346 8.82 17.66 15.56
C ALA A 346 7.49 18.35 15.24
N GLY A 347 6.47 17.59 14.79
CA GLY A 347 5.14 18.10 14.51
C GLY A 347 4.43 18.58 15.79
N ARG A 348 3.71 19.71 15.72
CA ARG A 348 3.05 20.35 16.84
C ARG A 348 1.54 20.46 16.67
N ASN A 349 1.07 20.43 15.46
CA ASN A 349 -0.34 20.63 15.12
C ASN A 349 -0.77 19.78 13.94
N VAL A 350 -2.06 19.78 13.62
CA VAL A 350 -2.67 18.95 12.56
C VAL A 350 -2.12 19.23 11.15
N VAL A 351 -1.43 20.35 10.93
CA VAL A 351 -0.89 20.72 9.61
C VAL A 351 0.57 20.34 9.45
N ASP A 352 1.37 20.46 10.52
CA ASP A 352 2.82 20.23 10.48
C ASP A 352 3.21 18.81 10.91
N VAL A 353 2.31 18.03 11.54
CA VAL A 353 2.59 16.64 11.87
C VAL A 353 2.87 15.81 10.60
N ARG A 354 3.91 15.00 10.65
CA ARG A 354 4.32 14.20 9.49
C ARG A 354 3.62 12.85 9.46
N GLY A 355 2.92 12.56 8.35
CA GLY A 355 2.37 11.26 8.05
C GLY A 355 3.45 10.26 7.63
N GLY A 356 3.06 8.99 7.47
CA GLY A 356 3.89 7.89 7.00
C GLY A 356 4.23 6.88 8.10
N ASN A 357 4.48 5.66 7.68
CA ASN A 357 4.70 4.49 8.53
C ASN A 357 5.99 3.78 8.16
N ILE A 358 6.48 2.92 9.05
CA ILE A 358 7.64 2.04 8.85
C ILE A 358 7.28 0.57 9.10
N GLY A 359 6.08 0.16 8.70
CA GLY A 359 5.55 -1.17 9.01
C GLY A 359 6.11 -2.32 8.18
N ILE A 360 6.92 -2.07 7.15
CA ILE A 360 7.29 -3.06 6.13
C ILE A 360 8.04 -4.27 6.69
N GLU A 361 8.91 -4.07 7.68
CA GLU A 361 9.67 -5.14 8.33
C GLU A 361 8.78 -6.07 9.17
N ILE A 362 7.73 -5.52 9.79
CA ILE A 362 6.90 -6.30 10.73
C ILE A 362 5.60 -6.82 10.13
N ARG A 363 5.22 -6.35 8.93
CA ARG A 363 3.93 -6.64 8.30
C ARG A 363 3.57 -8.11 8.28
N MET A 364 4.45 -8.95 7.73
CA MET A 364 4.16 -10.39 7.58
C MET A 364 4.00 -11.07 8.95
N GLY A 365 4.91 -10.81 9.88
CA GLY A 365 4.88 -11.42 11.22
C GLY A 365 3.69 -10.97 12.06
N VAL A 366 3.36 -9.69 12.04
CA VAL A 366 2.20 -9.13 12.77
C VAL A 366 0.90 -9.69 12.19
N ASN A 367 0.73 -9.64 10.87
CA ASN A 367 -0.47 -10.16 10.22
C ASN A 367 -0.62 -11.67 10.42
N TYR A 368 0.46 -12.45 10.39
CA TYR A 368 0.40 -13.87 10.72
C TYR A 368 -0.08 -14.10 12.16
N THR A 369 0.53 -13.42 13.12
CA THR A 369 0.19 -13.58 14.53
C THR A 369 -1.26 -13.18 14.80
N GLU A 370 -1.66 -12.02 14.30
CA GLU A 370 -3.00 -11.47 14.58
C GLU A 370 -4.10 -12.17 13.80
N ALA A 371 -3.88 -12.47 12.51
CA ALA A 371 -4.90 -13.09 11.68
C ALA A 371 -4.95 -14.61 11.86
N VAL A 372 -3.82 -15.30 11.72
CA VAL A 372 -3.80 -16.77 11.74
C VAL A 372 -3.85 -17.30 13.16
N VAL A 373 -2.92 -16.86 14.03
CA VAL A 373 -2.78 -17.45 15.36
C VAL A 373 -3.91 -17.01 16.29
N ARG A 374 -4.27 -15.72 16.29
CA ARG A 374 -5.26 -15.18 17.24
C ARG A 374 -6.70 -15.25 16.74
N ARG A 375 -6.93 -15.14 15.40
CA ARG A 375 -8.28 -15.05 14.82
C ARG A 375 -8.65 -16.24 13.94
N GLY A 376 -7.75 -17.22 13.75
CA GLY A 376 -8.04 -18.46 13.04
C GLY A 376 -8.19 -18.33 11.53
N MET A 377 -7.61 -17.29 10.92
CA MET A 377 -7.53 -17.18 9.45
C MET A 377 -6.78 -18.39 8.88
N SER A 378 -7.25 -18.93 7.77
CA SER A 378 -6.52 -20.00 7.09
C SER A 378 -5.19 -19.52 6.53
N LEU A 379 -4.22 -20.42 6.36
CA LEU A 379 -2.93 -20.07 5.77
C LEU A 379 -3.07 -19.63 4.31
N GLU A 380 -3.99 -20.24 3.58
CA GLU A 380 -4.29 -19.86 2.19
C GLU A 380 -4.81 -18.41 2.12
N HIS A 381 -5.72 -18.05 3.03
CA HIS A 381 -6.25 -16.70 3.08
C HIS A 381 -5.17 -15.69 3.52
N TYR A 382 -4.32 -16.07 4.48
CA TYR A 382 -3.17 -15.24 4.86
C TYR A 382 -2.23 -14.98 3.67
N VAL A 383 -1.89 -16.03 2.90
CA VAL A 383 -1.06 -15.89 1.69
C VAL A 383 -1.78 -15.03 0.64
N ALA A 384 -3.09 -15.23 0.45
CA ALA A 384 -3.88 -14.38 -0.44
C ALA A 384 -3.79 -12.91 -0.04
N ALA A 385 -3.98 -12.60 1.24
CA ALA A 385 -3.99 -11.24 1.75
C ALA A 385 -2.60 -10.57 1.84
N THR A 386 -1.51 -11.33 1.77
CA THR A 386 -0.15 -10.77 1.93
C THR A 386 0.71 -10.89 0.68
N SER A 387 0.28 -11.67 -0.33
CA SER A 387 1.05 -11.98 -1.53
C SER A 387 0.17 -12.09 -2.79
N SER A 388 -0.67 -13.12 -2.92
CA SER A 388 -1.25 -13.46 -4.23
C SER A 388 -2.43 -12.59 -4.69
N ASN A 389 -3.03 -11.78 -3.82
CA ASN A 389 -4.05 -10.79 -4.19
C ASN A 389 -3.45 -9.41 -4.50
N ALA A 390 -2.17 -9.23 -4.21
CA ALA A 390 -1.43 -8.00 -4.39
C ALA A 390 -0.99 -7.75 -5.85
#